data_c1416d323d0b0413003aaa8347fbba27
#
_entry.id   c1416d323d0b0413003aaa8347fbba27
#
_cell.length_a   1.000
_cell.length_b   1.000
_cell.length_c   1.000
_cell.angle_alpha   90.00
_cell.angle_beta   90.00
_cell.angle_gamma   90.00
#
_symmetry.space_group_name_H-M   'P 1'
#
loop_
_entity.id
_entity.type
_entity.pdbx_description
1 polymer ?
#
loop_
_entity_poly.entity_id
_entity_poly.type
_entity_poly.pdbx_seq_one_letter_code
_entity_poly.pdbx_strand_id
1 'polypeptide(L)'
;MLFVSGSSPFLSIIPRVYDFFLSSYEITSDVEIFATNLRDENALGFTEVNGDEQLIQVCNTQDEKEFVITILHELIHVVQNEQGMIDEFERERQAYNLEGVLYSNYCATCWTAHHSPHCPQNALY
;
A
#
# COMPACT_ATOMS: atom_id res chain seq x y z
N MET A 1 -4.01 -5.98 13.33
CA MET A 1 -5.14 -6.58 12.59
C MET A 1 -5.48 -5.69 11.40
N LEU A 2 -5.78 -6.31 10.28
CA LEU A 2 -6.15 -5.59 9.06
C LEU A 2 -7.66 -5.59 8.87
N PHE A 3 -8.23 -4.42 8.56
CA PHE A 3 -9.62 -4.26 8.15
C PHE A 3 -9.63 -3.68 6.73
N VAL A 4 -10.46 -4.24 5.86
CA VAL A 4 -10.60 -3.79 4.47
C VAL A 4 -12.03 -3.34 4.25
N SER A 5 -12.21 -2.16 3.66
CA SER A 5 -13.53 -1.59 3.43
C SER A 5 -13.54 -0.78 2.13
N GLY A 6 -14.73 -0.32 1.76
CA GLY A 6 -14.92 0.50 0.57
C GLY A 6 -15.26 -0.32 -0.67
N SER A 7 -14.91 0.21 -1.83
CA SER A 7 -15.29 -0.37 -3.12
C SER A 7 -14.15 -0.24 -4.13
N SER A 8 -13.75 -1.36 -4.71
CA SER A 8 -12.75 -1.41 -5.77
C SER A 8 -12.80 -2.80 -6.43
N PRO A 9 -12.51 -2.91 -7.74
CA PRO A 9 -12.34 -4.24 -8.35
C PRO A 9 -11.15 -5.00 -7.78
N PHE A 10 -10.27 -4.34 -7.01
CA PHE A 10 -9.04 -4.94 -6.48
C PHE A 10 -9.06 -5.15 -4.96
N LEU A 11 -10.24 -5.06 -4.31
CA LEU A 11 -10.32 -5.26 -2.85
C LEU A 11 -9.72 -6.58 -2.40
N SER A 12 -9.91 -7.64 -3.19
CA SER A 12 -9.46 -8.98 -2.81
C SER A 12 -7.95 -9.14 -2.73
N ILE A 13 -7.18 -8.25 -3.35
CA ILE A 13 -5.71 -8.35 -3.31
C ILE A 13 -5.12 -7.61 -2.11
N ILE A 14 -5.89 -6.76 -1.42
CA ILE A 14 -5.39 -5.95 -0.30
C ILE A 14 -4.79 -6.82 0.80
N PRO A 15 -5.45 -7.90 1.28
CA PRO A 15 -4.84 -8.74 2.31
C PRO A 15 -3.51 -9.36 1.87
N ARG A 16 -3.38 -9.70 0.59
CA ARG A 16 -2.14 -10.28 0.05
C ARG A 16 -1.00 -9.25 0.06
N VAL A 17 -1.30 -8.02 -0.35
CA VAL A 17 -0.31 -6.93 -0.33
C VAL A 17 0.14 -6.66 1.11
N TYR A 18 -0.81 -6.62 2.03
CA TYR A 18 -0.54 -6.40 3.45
C TYR A 18 0.35 -7.52 4.02
N ASP A 19 0.02 -8.78 3.78
CA ASP A 19 0.80 -9.93 4.25
C ASP A 19 2.21 -9.90 3.66
N PHE A 20 2.33 -9.56 2.39
CA PHE A 20 3.63 -9.38 1.75
C PHE A 20 4.45 -8.32 2.48
N PHE A 21 3.83 -7.15 2.76
CA PHE A 21 4.51 -6.06 3.45
C PHE A 21 5.00 -6.51 4.83
N LEU A 22 4.18 -7.25 5.57
CA LEU A 22 4.54 -7.76 6.89
C LEU A 22 5.69 -8.77 6.86
N SER A 23 6.02 -9.33 5.71
CA SER A 23 7.18 -10.22 5.61
C SER A 23 8.50 -9.48 5.78
N SER A 24 8.51 -8.15 5.61
CA SER A 24 9.71 -7.32 5.70
C SER A 24 9.62 -6.24 6.77
N TYR A 25 8.42 -5.88 7.21
CA TYR A 25 8.19 -4.80 8.18
C TYR A 25 7.23 -5.26 9.26
N GLU A 26 7.42 -4.73 10.47
CA GLU A 26 6.52 -4.99 11.58
C GLU A 26 5.54 -3.83 11.72
N ILE A 27 4.26 -4.13 11.86
CA ILE A 27 3.21 -3.16 12.14
C ILE A 27 2.48 -3.65 13.39
N THR A 28 2.44 -2.81 14.42
CA THR A 28 1.77 -3.13 15.69
C THR A 28 0.38 -2.51 15.80
N SER A 29 0.10 -1.46 15.02
CA SER A 29 -1.21 -0.82 14.98
C SER A 29 -2.24 -1.69 14.26
N ASP A 30 -3.50 -1.51 14.61
CA ASP A 30 -4.59 -1.96 13.74
C ASP A 30 -4.63 -1.03 12.53
N VAL A 31 -4.80 -1.60 11.34
CA VAL A 31 -4.82 -0.84 10.09
C VAL A 31 -6.11 -1.10 9.35
N GLU A 32 -6.79 -0.04 8.98
CA GLU A 32 -7.92 -0.12 8.05
C GLU A 32 -7.46 0.42 6.70
N ILE A 33 -7.74 -0.31 5.62
CA ILE A 33 -7.50 0.15 4.25
C ILE A 33 -8.86 0.32 3.58
N PHE A 34 -9.20 1.58 3.31
CA PHE A 34 -10.49 1.99 2.76
C PHE A 34 -10.30 2.46 1.32
N ALA A 35 -10.90 1.72 0.38
CA ALA A 35 -10.83 2.07 -1.04
C ALA A 35 -12.02 2.95 -1.39
N THR A 36 -11.76 4.17 -1.85
CA THR A 36 -12.78 5.16 -2.18
C THR A 36 -12.28 6.09 -3.29
N ASN A 37 -13.19 6.85 -3.87
CA ASN A 37 -12.82 7.81 -4.91
C ASN A 37 -12.22 9.06 -4.27
N LEU A 38 -10.93 9.30 -4.50
CA LEU A 38 -10.20 10.45 -3.96
C LEU A 38 -9.93 11.52 -5.01
N ARG A 39 -10.63 11.49 -6.14
CA ARG A 39 -10.41 12.47 -7.23
C ARG A 39 -10.64 13.90 -6.77
N ASP A 40 -11.65 14.13 -5.95
CA ASP A 40 -11.97 15.47 -5.46
C ASP A 40 -10.91 15.99 -4.49
N GLU A 41 -10.18 15.10 -3.82
CA GLU A 41 -9.07 15.45 -2.94
C GLU A 41 -7.76 15.57 -3.72
N ASN A 42 -7.76 15.28 -5.01
CA ASN A 42 -6.57 15.31 -5.85
C ASN A 42 -5.42 14.49 -5.26
N ALA A 43 -5.74 13.30 -4.74
CA ALA A 43 -4.79 12.42 -4.09
C ALA A 43 -4.96 10.98 -4.54
N LEU A 44 -3.88 10.20 -4.45
CA LEU A 44 -3.91 8.77 -4.71
C LEU A 44 -4.14 7.97 -3.43
N GLY A 45 -3.67 8.49 -2.31
CA GLY A 45 -3.85 7.87 -1.00
C GLY A 45 -3.48 8.79 0.14
N PHE A 46 -3.91 8.40 1.35
CA PHE A 46 -3.61 9.09 2.61
C PHE A 46 -3.41 8.06 3.70
N THR A 47 -2.63 8.44 4.72
CA THR A 47 -2.53 7.68 5.97
C THR A 47 -2.81 8.62 7.13
N GLU A 48 -3.73 8.22 8.02
CA GLU A 48 -4.08 8.99 9.22
C GLU A 48 -3.93 8.12 10.45
N VAL A 49 -3.40 8.73 11.53
CA VAL A 49 -3.35 8.08 12.84
C VAL A 49 -4.62 8.43 13.60
N ASN A 50 -5.27 7.41 14.17
CA ASN A 50 -6.49 7.60 14.95
C ASN A 50 -6.40 6.73 16.22
N GLY A 51 -5.79 7.29 17.27
CA GLY A 51 -5.52 6.55 18.50
C GLY A 51 -4.54 5.39 18.23
N ASP A 52 -4.97 4.17 18.55
CA ASP A 52 -4.16 2.96 18.35
C ASP A 52 -4.34 2.37 16.95
N GLU A 53 -5.15 3.01 16.12
CA GLU A 53 -5.44 2.56 14.77
C GLU A 53 -4.82 3.51 13.76
N GLN A 54 -4.59 3.00 12.55
CA GLN A 54 -4.20 3.85 11.42
C GLN A 54 -5.13 3.55 10.25
N LEU A 55 -5.59 4.60 9.60
CA LEU A 55 -6.46 4.50 8.44
C LEU A 55 -5.68 4.87 7.19
N ILE A 56 -5.70 3.96 6.21
CA ILE A 56 -5.23 4.24 4.86
C ILE A 56 -6.45 4.40 3.98
N GLN A 57 -6.53 5.52 3.25
CA GLN A 57 -7.47 5.67 2.15
C GLN A 57 -6.71 5.52 0.85
N VAL A 58 -7.23 4.73 -0.08
CA VAL A 58 -6.62 4.51 -1.38
C VAL A 58 -7.63 4.80 -2.49
N CYS A 59 -7.21 5.57 -3.48
CA CYS A 59 -8.08 5.95 -4.59
C CYS A 59 -8.43 4.73 -5.45
N ASN A 60 -9.72 4.47 -5.63
CA ASN A 60 -10.23 3.29 -6.32
C ASN A 60 -10.33 3.44 -7.83
N THR A 61 -9.92 4.58 -8.39
CA THR A 61 -9.95 4.81 -9.84
C THR A 61 -8.64 4.48 -10.53
N GLN A 62 -7.65 4.01 -9.77
CA GLN A 62 -6.35 3.61 -10.27
C GLN A 62 -6.41 2.21 -10.90
N ASP A 63 -5.48 1.91 -11.81
CA ASP A 63 -5.31 0.54 -12.27
C ASP A 63 -4.68 -0.34 -11.16
N GLU A 64 -4.59 -1.63 -11.40
CA GLU A 64 -4.11 -2.57 -10.37
C GLU A 64 -2.69 -2.23 -9.90
N LYS A 65 -1.79 -1.95 -10.83
CA LYS A 65 -0.40 -1.62 -10.49
C LYS A 65 -0.31 -0.39 -9.59
N GLU A 66 -0.96 0.70 -9.99
CA GLU A 66 -0.95 1.94 -9.22
C GLU A 66 -1.63 1.76 -7.87
N PHE A 67 -2.69 0.97 -7.82
CA PHE A 67 -3.40 0.66 -6.59
C PHE A 67 -2.48 -0.03 -5.58
N VAL A 68 -1.74 -1.06 -6.04
CA VAL A 68 -0.79 -1.79 -5.18
C VAL A 68 0.34 -0.87 -4.72
N ILE A 69 0.92 -0.09 -5.64
CA ILE A 69 2.01 0.83 -5.30
C ILE A 69 1.56 1.84 -4.26
N THR A 70 0.35 2.40 -4.41
CA THR A 70 -0.19 3.36 -3.45
C THR A 70 -0.36 2.72 -2.07
N ILE A 71 -0.87 1.49 -1.99
CA ILE A 71 -1.01 0.79 -0.71
C ILE A 71 0.36 0.59 -0.06
N LEU A 72 1.36 0.15 -0.83
CA LEU A 72 2.72 -0.05 -0.30
C LEU A 72 3.30 1.27 0.20
N HIS A 73 3.12 2.36 -0.55
CA HIS A 73 3.56 3.70 -0.15
C HIS A 73 2.93 4.11 1.19
N GLU A 74 1.62 3.92 1.33
CA GLU A 74 0.90 4.29 2.56
C GLU A 74 1.28 3.38 3.73
N LEU A 75 1.55 2.10 3.49
CA LEU A 75 2.02 1.19 4.53
C LEU A 75 3.39 1.61 5.07
N ILE A 76 4.26 2.18 4.24
CA ILE A 76 5.52 2.76 4.70
C ILE A 76 5.22 3.91 5.67
N HIS A 77 4.25 4.75 5.37
CA HIS A 77 3.84 5.82 6.30
C HIS A 77 3.30 5.27 7.62
N VAL A 78 2.61 4.13 7.60
CA VAL A 78 2.17 3.47 8.84
C VAL A 78 3.38 3.13 9.72
N VAL A 79 4.41 2.52 9.13
CA VAL A 79 5.65 2.18 9.86
C VAL A 79 6.33 3.45 10.39
N GLN A 80 6.41 4.48 9.56
CA GLN A 80 7.03 5.76 9.96
C GLN A 80 6.28 6.39 11.12
N ASN A 81 4.95 6.34 11.12
CA ASN A 81 4.14 6.84 12.22
C ASN A 81 4.43 6.09 13.51
N GLU A 82 4.58 4.77 13.44
CA GLU A 82 4.91 3.95 14.62
C GLU A 82 6.32 4.23 15.13
N GLN A 83 7.24 4.62 14.25
CA GLN A 83 8.61 4.97 14.61
C GLN A 83 8.75 6.42 15.11
N GLY A 84 7.68 7.21 15.03
CA GLY A 84 7.71 8.62 15.43
C GLY A 84 8.47 9.52 14.46
N MET A 85 8.61 9.11 13.22
CA MET A 85 9.29 9.89 12.19
C MET A 85 8.42 11.08 11.76
N ILE A 86 8.91 12.30 11.96
CA ILE A 86 8.10 13.53 11.79
C ILE A 86 8.53 14.42 10.64
N ASP A 87 9.74 14.25 10.10
CA ASP A 87 10.22 15.08 8.99
C ASP A 87 9.49 14.71 7.70
N GLU A 88 8.64 15.59 7.22
CA GLU A 88 7.76 15.35 6.08
C GLU A 88 8.57 15.03 4.80
N PHE A 89 9.64 15.77 4.56
CA PHE A 89 10.48 15.55 3.38
C PHE A 89 11.13 14.17 3.40
N GLU A 90 11.70 13.78 4.54
CA GLU A 90 12.34 12.46 4.68
C GLU A 90 11.33 11.33 4.61
N ARG A 91 10.14 11.51 5.16
CA ARG A 91 9.05 10.54 5.09
C ARG A 91 8.67 10.25 3.64
N GLU A 92 8.43 11.29 2.86
CA GLU A 92 8.05 11.14 1.46
C GLU A 92 9.20 10.58 0.62
N ARG A 93 10.42 11.06 0.87
CA ARG A 93 11.60 10.58 0.14
C ARG A 93 11.80 9.08 0.34
N GLN A 94 11.68 8.60 1.57
CA GLN A 94 11.80 7.18 1.88
C GLN A 94 10.69 6.36 1.23
N ALA A 95 9.45 6.84 1.31
CA ALA A 95 8.30 6.14 0.74
C ALA A 95 8.43 6.02 -0.78
N TYR A 96 8.80 7.10 -1.47
CA TYR A 96 9.00 7.07 -2.93
C TYR A 96 10.16 6.16 -3.33
N ASN A 97 11.23 6.14 -2.54
CA ASN A 97 12.39 5.29 -2.84
C ASN A 97 12.09 3.81 -2.65
N LEU A 98 11.20 3.45 -1.71
CA LEU A 98 10.91 2.06 -1.38
C LEU A 98 9.75 1.47 -2.17
N GLU A 99 8.79 2.26 -2.59
CA GLU A 99 7.57 1.75 -3.20
C GLU A 99 7.83 0.91 -4.45
N GLY A 100 8.74 1.35 -5.30
CA GLY A 100 9.08 0.64 -6.54
C GLY A 100 9.78 -0.70 -6.27
N VAL A 101 10.70 -0.72 -5.33
CA VAL A 101 11.41 -1.93 -4.92
C VAL A 101 10.43 -2.93 -4.32
N LEU A 102 9.55 -2.45 -3.43
CA LEU A 102 8.53 -3.29 -2.82
C LEU A 102 7.57 -3.85 -3.85
N TYR A 103 7.15 -3.04 -4.81
CA TYR A 103 6.26 -3.51 -5.86
C TYR A 103 6.93 -4.60 -6.71
N SER A 104 8.20 -4.42 -7.09
CA SER A 104 8.94 -5.44 -7.84
C SER A 104 9.04 -6.74 -7.07
N ASN A 105 9.33 -6.66 -5.77
CA ASN A 105 9.41 -7.84 -4.91
C ASN A 105 8.05 -8.51 -4.73
N TYR A 106 6.99 -7.72 -4.60
CA TYR A 106 5.62 -8.24 -4.54
C TYR A 106 5.28 -9.02 -5.81
N CYS A 107 5.63 -8.47 -6.96
CA CYS A 107 5.37 -9.12 -8.24
C CYS A 107 6.18 -10.41 -8.42
N ALA A 108 7.41 -10.47 -7.92
CA ALA A 108 8.20 -11.69 -7.94
C ALA A 108 7.52 -12.81 -7.14
N THR A 109 6.94 -12.46 -5.98
CA THR A 109 6.15 -13.38 -5.17
C THR A 109 4.84 -13.77 -5.89
N CYS A 110 4.19 -12.79 -6.48
CA CYS A 110 2.93 -12.96 -7.21
C CYS A 110 3.10 -13.88 -8.43
N TRP A 111 4.24 -13.84 -9.09
CA TRP A 111 4.52 -14.66 -10.27
C TRP A 111 4.34 -16.14 -10.00
N THR A 112 4.78 -16.62 -8.85
CA THR A 112 4.71 -18.03 -8.50
C THR A 112 3.33 -18.46 -8.01
N ALA A 113 2.57 -17.55 -7.42
CA ALA A 113 1.29 -17.86 -6.77
C ALA A 113 0.08 -17.37 -7.57
N HIS A 114 0.15 -16.14 -8.11
CA HIS A 114 -0.97 -15.53 -8.79
C HIS A 114 -0.45 -14.39 -9.69
N HIS A 115 -0.37 -14.67 -10.97
CA HIS A 115 0.24 -13.77 -11.93
C HIS A 115 -0.69 -12.62 -12.32
N SER A 116 -0.18 -11.39 -12.24
CA SER A 116 -0.89 -10.19 -12.68
C SER A 116 -0.32 -9.67 -13.99
N PRO A 117 -1.16 -9.21 -14.94
CA PRO A 117 -0.65 -8.61 -16.17
C PRO A 117 0.13 -7.31 -15.95
N HIS A 118 -0.03 -6.67 -14.78
CA HIS A 118 0.70 -5.45 -14.44
C HIS A 118 2.01 -5.72 -13.69
N CYS A 119 2.31 -6.97 -13.41
CA CYS A 119 3.54 -7.35 -12.73
C CYS A 119 4.74 -7.09 -13.65
N PRO A 120 5.83 -6.44 -13.16
CA PRO A 120 7.02 -6.20 -13.96
C PRO A 120 7.61 -7.48 -14.57
N GLN A 121 7.42 -8.61 -13.92
CA GLN A 121 7.89 -9.90 -14.42
C GLN A 121 7.25 -10.28 -15.77
N ASN A 122 6.02 -9.83 -16.01
CA ASN A 122 5.32 -10.08 -17.26
C ASN A 122 6.00 -9.43 -18.45
N ALA A 123 6.64 -8.30 -18.27
CA ALA A 123 7.28 -7.56 -19.35
C ALA A 123 8.49 -8.32 -19.91
N LEU A 124 8.98 -9.31 -19.20
CA LEU A 124 10.15 -10.09 -19.57
C LEU A 124 9.78 -11.35 -20.36
N TYR A 125 8.52 -11.69 -20.41
CA TYR A 125 7.99 -12.91 -21.00
C TYR A 125 6.86 -12.61 -21.97
#